data_be2caf1f180c59a33fc82d4f58b2b805
#
_entry.id   be2caf1f180c59a33fc82d4f58b2b805
#
_cell.length_a   1.000
_cell.length_b   1.000
_cell.length_c   1.000
_cell.angle_alpha   90.00
_cell.angle_beta   90.00
_cell.angle_gamma   90.00
#
_symmetry.space_group_name_H-M   'P 1'
#
loop_
_entity.id
_entity.type
_entity.pdbx_description
1 polymer ?
#
loop_
_entity_poly.entity_id
_entity_poly.type
_entity_poly.pdbx_seq_one_letter_code
_entity_poly.pdbx_strand_id
1 'polypeptide(L)' 'MKTYIAVLKKDIDVKNLERELKKNNIKPAAHYKSIGVVKLESEKPVYQKDFEKYFISVEEDKNIKI' A
#
# COMPACT_ATOMS: atom_id res chain seq x y z
N MET A 1 13.64 -1.69 -6.23
CA MET A 1 12.23 -1.47 -5.91
C MET A 1 11.93 -1.94 -4.49
N LYS A 2 11.32 -1.11 -3.69
CA LYS A 2 11.00 -1.47 -2.32
C LYS A 2 9.57 -1.96 -2.21
N THR A 3 9.34 -2.86 -1.26
CA THR A 3 8.01 -3.40 -1.01
C THR A 3 7.47 -2.83 0.30
N TYR A 4 6.20 -2.48 0.30
CA TYR A 4 5.52 -1.94 1.47
C TYR A 4 4.26 -2.74 1.76
N ILE A 5 3.92 -2.81 3.04
CA ILE A 5 2.67 -3.42 3.49
C ILE A 5 1.81 -2.32 4.09
N ALA A 6 0.63 -2.14 3.54
CA ALA A 6 -0.30 -1.12 3.99
C ALA A 6 -1.58 -1.76 4.52
N VAL A 7 -2.04 -1.27 5.66
CA VAL A 7 -3.31 -1.70 6.23
C VAL A 7 -4.39 -0.73 5.78
N LEU A 8 -5.44 -1.26 5.18
CA LEU A 8 -6.53 -0.45 4.62
C LEU A 8 -7.54 -0.04 5.68
N LYS A 9 -8.08 1.16 5.52
CA LYS A 9 -9.22 1.60 6.30
C LYS A 9 -10.47 0.89 5.79
N LYS A 10 -11.49 0.80 6.67
CA LYS A 10 -12.78 0.27 6.27
C LYS A 10 -13.49 1.25 5.34
N ASP A 11 -14.34 0.71 4.47
CA ASP A 11 -15.22 1.50 3.60
C ASP A 11 -14.49 2.46 2.66
N ILE A 12 -13.31 2.08 2.20
CA ILE A 12 -12.60 2.87 1.18
C ILE A 12 -13.03 2.43 -0.21
N ASP A 13 -12.91 3.35 -1.16
CA ASP A 13 -13.13 3.03 -2.56
C ASP A 13 -11.81 2.49 -3.14
N VAL A 14 -11.76 1.18 -3.36
CA VAL A 14 -10.57 0.50 -3.87
C VAL A 14 -10.18 1.01 -5.25
N LYS A 15 -11.15 1.35 -6.08
CA LYS A 15 -10.86 1.86 -7.42
C LYS A 15 -10.16 3.22 -7.36
N ASN A 16 -10.60 4.09 -6.45
CA ASN A 16 -9.94 5.37 -6.25
C ASN A 16 -8.53 5.18 -5.70
N LEU A 17 -8.36 4.23 -4.78
CA LEU A 17 -7.06 3.91 -4.25
C LEU A 17 -6.10 3.46 -5.36
N GLU A 18 -6.56 2.58 -6.24
CA GLU A 18 -5.74 2.10 -7.34
C GLU A 18 -5.32 3.24 -8.26
N ARG A 19 -6.20 4.20 -8.53
CA ARG A 19 -5.87 5.38 -9.33
C ARG A 19 -4.80 6.22 -8.67
N GLU A 20 -4.93 6.46 -7.37
CA GLU A 20 -3.95 7.25 -6.61
C GLU A 20 -2.59 6.57 -6.59
N LEU A 21 -2.56 5.27 -6.40
CA LEU A 21 -1.32 4.51 -6.45
C LEU A 21 -0.67 4.62 -7.82
N LYS A 22 -1.44 4.49 -8.86
CA LYS A 22 -0.95 4.58 -10.23
C LYS A 22 -0.37 5.96 -10.54
N LYS A 23 -1.00 7.02 -10.07
CA LYS A 23 -0.51 8.38 -10.23
C LYS A 23 0.85 8.58 -9.57
N ASN A 24 1.11 7.86 -8.51
CA ASN A 24 2.34 7.97 -7.74
C ASN A 24 3.37 6.90 -8.11
N ASN A 25 3.13 6.18 -9.21
CA ASN A 25 4.01 5.11 -9.69
C ASN A 25 4.21 4.00 -8.67
N ILE A 26 3.15 3.70 -7.91
CA ILE A 26 3.15 2.62 -6.94
C ILE A 26 2.34 1.46 -7.51
N LYS A 27 2.94 0.28 -7.53
CA LYS A 27 2.28 -0.92 -8.04
C LYS A 27 1.67 -1.73 -6.90
N PRO A 28 0.38 -2.03 -6.95
CA PRO A 28 -0.19 -3.00 -6.01
C PRO A 28 0.26 -4.40 -6.43
N ALA A 29 1.06 -5.04 -5.59
CA ALA A 29 1.58 -6.38 -5.87
C ALA A 29 0.61 -7.47 -5.43
N ALA A 30 -0.11 -7.25 -4.33
CA ALA A 30 -1.09 -8.19 -3.82
C ALA A 30 -2.11 -7.47 -2.97
N HIS A 31 -3.32 -8.01 -2.92
CA HIS A 31 -4.39 -7.46 -2.10
C HIS A 31 -5.03 -8.59 -1.30
N TYR A 32 -4.86 -8.56 0.00
CA TYR A 32 -5.41 -9.56 0.92
C TYR A 32 -6.71 -9.02 1.51
N LYS A 33 -7.79 -9.21 0.77
CA LYS A 33 -9.10 -8.63 1.11
C LYS A 33 -9.62 -9.04 2.49
N SER A 34 -9.41 -10.31 2.84
CA SER A 34 -9.95 -10.84 4.10
C SER A 34 -9.33 -10.20 5.32
N ILE A 35 -8.12 -9.68 5.23
CA ILE A 35 -7.44 -9.04 6.37
C ILE A 35 -7.22 -7.54 6.16
N GLY A 36 -7.71 -7.00 5.03
CA GLY A 36 -7.60 -5.57 4.76
C GLY A 36 -6.18 -5.07 4.60
N VAL A 37 -5.34 -5.85 3.94
CA VAL A 37 -3.93 -5.52 3.74
C VAL A 37 -3.62 -5.51 2.25
N VAL A 38 -2.79 -4.56 1.82
CA VAL A 38 -2.31 -4.53 0.44
C VAL A 38 -0.78 -4.45 0.45
N LYS A 39 -0.18 -5.20 -0.47
CA LYS A 39 1.26 -5.18 -0.67
C LYS A 39 1.56 -4.28 -1.86
N LEU A 40 2.48 -3.34 -1.67
CA LEU A 40 2.82 -2.33 -2.67
C LEU A 40 4.28 -2.41 -3.05
N GLU A 41 4.56 -2.13 -4.31
CA GLU A 41 5.93 -2.00 -4.80
C GLU A 41 6.17 -0.57 -5.30
N SER A 42 7.27 0.04 -4.89
CA SER A 42 7.58 1.41 -5.26
C SER A 42 9.08 1.64 -5.23
N GLU A 43 9.57 2.45 -6.15
CA GLU A 43 10.98 2.88 -6.15
C GLU A 43 11.22 3.99 -5.14
N LYS A 44 10.18 4.75 -4.82
CA LYS A 44 10.25 5.84 -3.85
C LYS A 44 9.61 5.41 -2.54
N PRO A 45 10.01 6.01 -1.41
CA PRO A 45 9.37 5.70 -0.13
C PRO A 45 7.86 5.98 -0.18
N VAL A 46 7.10 5.10 0.44
CA VAL A 46 5.66 5.26 0.58
C VAL A 46 5.36 5.60 2.02
N TYR A 47 4.67 6.72 2.24
CA TYR A 47 4.34 7.20 3.57
C TYR A 47 2.84 7.12 3.80
N GLN A 48 2.44 6.69 5.00
CA GLN A 48 1.03 6.65 5.39
C GLN A 48 0.37 8.03 5.24
N LYS A 49 1.12 9.08 5.50
CA LYS A 49 0.64 10.46 5.42
C LYS A 49 0.11 10.81 4.03
N ASP A 50 0.74 10.30 2.99
CA ASP A 50 0.33 10.58 1.61
C ASP A 50 -0.98 9.89 1.23
N PHE A 51 -1.34 8.83 1.95
CA PHE A 51 -2.52 8.04 1.66
C PHE A 51 -3.39 7.84 2.90
N GLU A 52 -3.41 8.83 3.79
CA GLU A 52 -4.13 8.70 5.06
C GLU A 52 -5.63 8.51 4.90
N LYS A 53 -6.20 8.84 3.74
CA LYS A 53 -7.60 8.57 3.46
C LYS A 53 -7.88 7.07 3.27
N TYR A 54 -6.87 6.32 2.89
CA TYR A 54 -6.99 4.92 2.52
C TYR A 54 -6.30 3.97 3.48
N PHE A 55 -5.18 4.37 4.06
CA PHE A 55 -4.34 3.49 4.87
C PHE A 55 -4.35 3.88 6.33
N ILE A 56 -4.48 2.86 7.20
CA ILE A 56 -4.30 3.04 8.64
C ILE A 56 -2.81 3.12 8.95
N SER A 57 -2.02 2.28 8.29
CA SER A 57 -0.58 2.25 8.48
C SER A 57 0.11 1.76 7.21
N VAL A 58 1.37 2.15 7.05
CA VAL A 58 2.23 1.67 5.97
C VAL A 58 3.58 1.33 6.56
N GLU A 59 4.07 0.14 6.27
CA GLU A 59 5.38 -0.31 6.73
C GLU A 59 6.17 -0.86 5.57
N GLU A 60 7.48 -0.63 5.58
CA GLU A 60 8.37 -1.23 4.59
C GLU A 60 8.51 -2.71 4.92
N ASP A 61 8.30 -3.56 3.92
CA ASP A 61 8.49 -5.00 4.05
C ASP A 61 9.97 -5.29 3.88
N LYS A 62 10.68 -5.36 4.97
CA LYS A 62 12.09 -5.74 4.96
C LYS A 62 12.18 -7.25 4.93
N ASN A 63 12.42 -7.76 3.75
CA ASN A 63 12.59 -9.20 3.56
C ASN A 63 13.91 -9.62 4.20
N ILE A 64 13.85 -10.02 5.44
CA ILE A 64 15.02 -10.54 6.13
C ILE A 64 15.16 -12.00 5.71
N LYS A 65 16.08 -12.26 4.82
CA LYS A 65 16.46 -13.63 4.50
C LYS A 65 17.52 -14.07 5.50
N ILE A 66 17.15 -15.02 6.26
CA ILE A 66 18.12 -15.67 7.16
C ILE A 66 18.78 -16.80 6.38
#